data_8f995b74a248e176d526031dd8f1c23e
#
_entry.id   8f995b74a248e176d526031dd8f1c23e
#
_cell.length_a   1.000
_cell.length_b   1.000
_cell.length_c   1.000
_cell.angle_alpha   90.00
_cell.angle_beta   90.00
_cell.angle_gamma   90.00
#
_symmetry.space_group_name_H-M   'P 1'
#
loop_
_entity.id
_entity.type
_entity.pdbx_description
1 polymer ?
#
loop_
_entity_poly.entity_id
_entity_poly.type
_entity_poly.pdbx_seq_one_letter_code
_entity_poly.pdbx_strand_id
1 'polypeptide(L)'
;DGTIGVDSEPGKGTRFHFSIPVVHRDGGKDDEQHCAAPGRDDGKSWVLLVAEDSDTNFRLIEAVLSRRFSLVRAHTGAEAVDMFGTVQPDAVLMDIRMPVMDGLEATRRIRSVSADVPIIAMSAYSSGSEIESARNAGCNEFLVKPLSQYSLHRALNAALVEFKGKGKS
;
A
#
# COMPACT_ATOMS: atom_id res chain seq x y z
N ASP A 1 -9.05 22.55 17.82
CA ASP A 1 -10.25 22.49 16.96
C ASP A 1 -10.06 23.41 15.77
N GLY A 2 -10.43 22.97 14.56
CA GLY A 2 -10.45 23.77 13.35
C GLY A 2 -11.80 24.45 13.15
N THR A 3 -11.86 25.42 12.23
CA THR A 3 -13.10 26.09 11.85
C THR A 3 -13.33 25.96 10.34
N ILE A 4 -14.59 25.89 9.94
CA ILE A 4 -15.02 25.99 8.55
C ILE A 4 -16.10 27.05 8.44
N GLY A 5 -16.02 27.87 7.40
CA GLY A 5 -17.01 28.89 7.12
C GLY A 5 -17.29 29.03 5.63
N VAL A 6 -18.42 29.63 5.30
CA VAL A 6 -18.84 29.88 3.93
C VAL A 6 -19.40 31.29 3.81
N ASP A 7 -18.91 32.03 2.82
CA ASP A 7 -19.45 33.32 2.39
C ASP A 7 -20.02 33.15 0.98
N SER A 8 -21.28 33.52 0.78
CA SER A 8 -21.95 33.42 -0.51
C SER A 8 -22.77 34.66 -0.81
N GLU A 9 -22.59 35.26 -2.00
CA GLU A 9 -23.40 36.35 -2.50
C GLU A 9 -24.04 35.95 -3.84
N PRO A 10 -25.34 36.11 -4.00
CA PRO A 10 -26.02 35.85 -5.27
C PRO A 10 -25.38 36.64 -6.42
N GLY A 11 -24.98 35.93 -7.49
CA GLY A 11 -24.32 36.52 -8.67
C GLY A 11 -22.84 36.82 -8.54
N LYS A 12 -22.22 36.64 -7.36
CA LYS A 12 -20.76 36.82 -7.13
C LYS A 12 -20.02 35.53 -6.79
N GLY A 13 -20.75 34.46 -6.50
CA GLY A 13 -20.17 33.16 -6.19
C GLY A 13 -20.11 32.83 -4.71
N THR A 14 -19.47 31.73 -4.38
CA THR A 14 -19.34 31.20 -3.01
C THR A 14 -17.86 30.97 -2.67
N ARG A 15 -17.44 31.45 -1.49
CA ARG A 15 -16.11 31.22 -0.93
C ARG A 15 -16.24 30.33 0.29
N PHE A 16 -15.53 29.20 0.26
CA PHE A 16 -15.32 28.38 1.44
C PHE A 16 -13.98 28.74 2.07
N HIS A 17 -13.93 28.90 3.38
CA HIS A 17 -12.70 29.06 4.13
C HIS A 17 -12.67 28.07 5.30
N PHE A 18 -11.49 27.54 5.59
CA PHE A 18 -11.30 26.65 6.73
C PHE A 18 -9.95 26.91 7.39
N SER A 19 -9.88 26.69 8.68
CA SER A 19 -8.64 26.66 9.44
C SER A 19 -8.45 25.27 10.08
N ILE A 20 -7.24 24.73 9.97
CA ILE A 20 -6.87 23.47 10.60
C ILE A 20 -5.72 23.80 11.55
N PRO A 21 -5.81 23.44 12.86
CA PRO A 21 -4.68 23.58 13.75
C PRO A 21 -3.53 22.68 13.26
N VAL A 22 -2.40 23.31 12.91
CA VAL A 22 -1.18 22.56 12.59
C VAL A 22 -0.56 22.12 13.91
N VAL A 23 -0.73 20.87 14.26
CA VAL A 23 0.08 20.26 15.31
C VAL A 23 1.44 19.98 14.67
N HIS A 24 2.41 20.85 14.92
CA HIS A 24 3.80 20.48 14.69
C HIS A 24 4.10 19.32 15.66
N ARG A 25 4.04 18.10 15.17
CA ARG A 25 4.85 17.05 15.78
C ARG A 25 6.27 17.42 15.39
N ASP A 26 7.05 17.83 16.38
CA ASP A 26 8.49 17.92 16.20
C ASP A 26 8.91 16.61 15.55
N GLY A 27 9.48 16.71 14.32
CA GLY A 27 9.98 15.56 13.57
C GLY A 27 11.05 14.89 14.42
N GLY A 28 10.58 14.02 15.31
CA GLY A 28 11.45 13.22 16.14
C GLY A 28 12.23 12.30 15.24
N LYS A 29 13.48 12.07 15.58
CA LYS A 29 14.41 11.10 14.99
C LYS A 29 13.85 9.66 14.94
N ASP A 30 12.62 9.47 15.41
CA ASP A 30 11.90 8.18 15.43
C ASP A 30 11.35 7.76 14.06
N ASP A 31 11.11 8.72 13.14
CA ASP A 31 10.58 8.42 11.79
C ASP A 31 11.62 7.71 10.90
N GLU A 32 12.91 7.97 11.07
CA GLU A 32 13.96 7.30 10.29
C GLU A 32 14.21 5.86 10.75
N GLN A 33 14.06 5.55 12.04
CA GLN A 33 14.25 4.19 12.56
C GLN A 33 13.11 3.25 12.20
N HIS A 34 11.87 3.75 12.05
CA HIS A 34 10.73 2.93 11.64
C HIS A 34 10.64 2.71 10.12
N CYS A 35 11.42 3.44 9.33
CA CYS A 35 11.47 3.32 7.88
C CYS A 35 12.49 2.30 7.36
N ALA A 36 13.31 1.69 8.22
CA ALA A 36 14.29 0.70 7.79
C ALA A 36 13.59 -0.61 7.44
N ALA A 37 13.68 -1.05 6.17
CA ALA A 37 13.29 -2.40 5.81
C ALA A 37 14.14 -3.40 6.61
N PRO A 38 13.57 -4.54 7.06
CA PRO A 38 14.35 -5.57 7.73
C PRO A 38 15.47 -6.04 6.79
N GLY A 39 16.70 -6.08 7.27
CA GLY A 39 17.82 -6.59 6.46
C GLY A 39 17.55 -8.01 5.98
N ARG A 40 17.93 -8.35 4.74
CA ARG A 40 17.95 -9.75 4.27
C ARG A 40 19.26 -10.40 4.68
N ASP A 41 19.18 -11.66 5.10
CA ASP A 41 20.37 -12.43 5.52
C ASP A 41 21.27 -12.80 4.33
N ASP A 42 20.72 -12.75 3.09
CA ASP A 42 21.43 -13.02 1.83
C ASP A 42 22.01 -11.76 1.14
N GLY A 43 21.88 -10.59 1.76
CA GLY A 43 22.39 -9.32 1.23
C GLY A 43 21.68 -8.79 -0.02
N LYS A 44 20.59 -9.42 -0.47
CA LYS A 44 19.81 -9.00 -1.65
C LYS A 44 18.76 -7.96 -1.27
N SER A 45 18.32 -7.17 -2.26
CA SER A 45 17.16 -6.30 -2.11
C SER A 45 15.87 -7.11 -2.07
N TRP A 46 14.90 -6.65 -1.29
CA TRP A 46 13.55 -7.19 -1.31
C TRP A 46 12.85 -6.87 -2.63
N VAL A 47 12.21 -7.86 -3.24
CA VAL A 47 11.45 -7.70 -4.49
C VAL A 47 9.97 -7.52 -4.15
N LEU A 48 9.38 -6.40 -4.58
CA LEU A 48 7.96 -6.12 -4.42
C LEU A 48 7.26 -6.15 -5.77
N LEU A 49 6.19 -6.93 -5.86
CA LEU A 49 5.24 -6.87 -6.96
C LEU A 49 4.19 -5.82 -6.60
N VAL A 50 4.06 -4.79 -7.43
CA VAL A 50 3.11 -3.67 -7.22
C VAL A 50 2.05 -3.72 -8.31
N ALA A 51 0.84 -4.14 -7.95
CA ALA A 51 -0.32 -4.13 -8.82
C ALA A 51 -1.07 -2.80 -8.61
N GLU A 52 -0.94 -1.90 -9.59
CA GLU A 52 -1.51 -0.54 -9.56
C GLU A 52 -1.67 -0.04 -11.00
N ASP A 53 -2.90 0.25 -11.41
CA ASP A 53 -3.23 0.72 -12.75
C ASP A 53 -2.91 2.21 -12.98
N SER A 54 -2.96 3.02 -11.93
CA SER A 54 -2.67 4.46 -11.99
C SER A 54 -1.18 4.75 -11.99
N ASP A 55 -0.70 5.42 -13.04
CA ASP A 55 0.70 5.88 -13.13
C ASP A 55 1.07 6.84 -11.99
N THR A 56 0.15 7.70 -11.60
CA THR A 56 0.38 8.67 -10.51
C THR A 56 0.60 7.97 -9.17
N ASN A 57 -0.23 6.98 -8.86
CA ASN A 57 -0.10 6.21 -7.63
C ASN A 57 1.18 5.37 -7.64
N PHE A 58 1.47 4.72 -8.79
CA PHE A 58 2.71 3.94 -8.90
C PHE A 58 3.96 4.81 -8.72
N ARG A 59 4.02 6.00 -9.35
CA ARG A 59 5.14 6.92 -9.17
C ARG A 59 5.35 7.36 -7.72
N LEU A 60 4.28 7.55 -6.97
CA LEU A 60 4.37 7.85 -5.55
C LEU A 60 4.98 6.66 -4.78
N ILE A 61 4.51 5.45 -5.04
CA ILE A 61 5.05 4.22 -4.42
C ILE A 61 6.54 4.06 -4.78
N GLU A 62 6.88 4.25 -6.05
CA GLU A 62 8.25 4.18 -6.56
C GLU A 62 9.16 5.21 -5.88
N ALA A 63 8.74 6.47 -5.80
CA ALA A 63 9.50 7.53 -5.14
C ALA A 63 9.80 7.23 -3.65
N VAL A 64 8.87 6.54 -2.98
CA VAL A 64 9.01 6.19 -1.57
C VAL A 64 9.86 4.94 -1.37
N LEU A 65 9.69 3.92 -2.22
CA LEU A 65 10.21 2.57 -1.94
C LEU A 65 11.44 2.17 -2.76
N SER A 66 11.71 2.78 -3.92
CA SER A 66 12.76 2.34 -4.86
C SER A 66 14.19 2.36 -4.29
N ARG A 67 14.44 3.14 -3.24
CA ARG A 67 15.76 3.17 -2.58
C ARG A 67 16.10 1.90 -1.81
N ARG A 68 15.10 1.10 -1.45
CA ARG A 68 15.24 -0.05 -0.53
C ARG A 68 14.66 -1.36 -1.08
N PHE A 69 13.84 -1.24 -2.11
CA PHE A 69 13.11 -2.35 -2.71
C PHE A 69 13.29 -2.36 -4.22
N SER A 70 13.40 -3.54 -4.80
CA SER A 70 13.27 -3.73 -6.24
C SER A 70 11.78 -3.84 -6.57
N LEU A 71 11.25 -2.88 -7.34
CA LEU A 71 9.84 -2.82 -7.67
C LEU A 71 9.58 -3.41 -9.05
N VAL A 72 8.59 -4.27 -9.14
CA VAL A 72 8.06 -4.79 -10.40
C VAL A 72 6.59 -4.41 -10.47
N ARG A 73 6.17 -3.73 -11.56
CA ARG A 73 4.80 -3.25 -11.72
C ARG A 73 3.96 -4.22 -12.54
N ALA A 74 2.72 -4.41 -12.11
CA ALA A 74 1.62 -4.97 -12.88
C ALA A 74 0.51 -3.91 -12.99
N HIS A 75 -0.12 -3.78 -14.16
CA HIS A 75 -1.16 -2.78 -14.42
C HIS A 75 -2.58 -3.31 -14.17
N THR A 76 -2.72 -4.61 -14.00
CA THR A 76 -4.00 -5.29 -13.73
C THR A 76 -3.78 -6.45 -12.77
N GLY A 77 -4.87 -6.90 -12.14
CA GLY A 77 -4.82 -8.10 -11.32
C GLY A 77 -4.42 -9.36 -12.09
N ALA A 78 -4.82 -9.46 -13.36
CA ALA A 78 -4.44 -10.57 -14.23
C ALA A 78 -2.93 -10.59 -14.47
N GLU A 79 -2.35 -9.44 -14.83
CA GLU A 79 -0.91 -9.29 -15.02
C GLU A 79 -0.13 -9.62 -13.72
N ALA A 80 -0.65 -9.19 -12.57
CA ALA A 80 -0.03 -9.51 -11.28
C ALA A 80 0.00 -11.02 -11.01
N VAL A 81 -1.06 -11.76 -11.33
CA VAL A 81 -1.11 -13.21 -11.20
C VAL A 81 -0.12 -13.89 -12.15
N ASP A 82 -0.08 -13.47 -13.42
CA ASP A 82 0.82 -14.04 -14.43
C ASP A 82 2.30 -13.80 -14.09
N MET A 83 2.62 -12.61 -13.58
CA MET A 83 3.98 -12.25 -13.21
C MET A 83 4.43 -12.87 -11.89
N PHE A 84 3.50 -13.22 -10.99
CA PHE A 84 3.82 -13.70 -9.65
C PHE A 84 4.76 -14.90 -9.64
N GLY A 85 4.50 -15.90 -10.47
CA GLY A 85 5.32 -17.11 -10.55
C GLY A 85 6.73 -16.88 -11.08
N THR A 86 6.88 -15.91 -12.01
CA THR A 86 8.17 -15.57 -12.64
C THR A 86 8.99 -14.63 -11.76
N VAL A 87 8.35 -13.64 -11.16
CA VAL A 87 8.98 -12.61 -10.33
C VAL A 87 9.38 -13.16 -8.97
N GLN A 88 8.61 -14.09 -8.41
CA GLN A 88 8.78 -14.64 -7.06
C GLN A 88 8.98 -13.51 -6.02
N PRO A 89 8.01 -12.61 -5.85
CA PRO A 89 8.15 -11.45 -5.01
C PRO A 89 8.20 -11.85 -3.52
N ASP A 90 8.89 -11.04 -2.74
CA ASP A 90 8.94 -11.17 -1.28
C ASP A 90 7.68 -10.59 -0.60
N ALA A 91 6.99 -9.65 -1.27
CA ALA A 91 5.68 -9.15 -0.88
C ALA A 91 4.94 -8.55 -2.10
N VAL A 92 3.62 -8.42 -1.97
CA VAL A 92 2.75 -7.84 -3.00
C VAL A 92 2.02 -6.62 -2.42
N LEU A 93 2.09 -5.49 -3.12
CA LEU A 93 1.19 -4.36 -2.94
C LEU A 93 0.09 -4.49 -3.99
N MET A 94 -1.16 -4.63 -3.57
CA MET A 94 -2.29 -4.97 -4.43
C MET A 94 -3.38 -3.89 -4.34
N ASP A 95 -3.56 -3.10 -5.38
CA ASP A 95 -4.76 -2.27 -5.48
C ASP A 95 -6.00 -3.15 -5.60
N ILE A 96 -7.02 -2.86 -4.81
CA ILE A 96 -8.28 -3.60 -4.88
C ILE A 96 -9.02 -3.28 -6.18
N ARG A 97 -8.98 -2.02 -6.65
CA ARG A 97 -9.79 -1.59 -7.80
C ARG A 97 -8.95 -1.41 -9.04
N MET A 98 -8.88 -2.45 -9.84
CA MET A 98 -8.19 -2.46 -11.13
C MET A 98 -9.11 -2.97 -12.23
N PRO A 99 -8.87 -2.57 -13.50
CA PRO A 99 -9.60 -3.09 -14.66
C PRO A 99 -9.26 -4.56 -14.92
N VAL A 100 -10.09 -5.24 -15.69
CA VAL A 100 -9.94 -6.63 -16.17
C VAL A 100 -10.10 -7.65 -15.04
N MET A 101 -9.28 -7.59 -14.01
CA MET A 101 -9.34 -8.41 -12.81
C MET A 101 -9.04 -7.53 -11.61
N ASP A 102 -9.95 -7.51 -10.65
CA ASP A 102 -9.76 -6.77 -9.41
C ASP A 102 -8.72 -7.41 -8.49
N GLY A 103 -8.22 -6.64 -7.52
CA GLY A 103 -7.17 -7.11 -6.62
C GLY A 103 -7.61 -8.21 -5.67
N LEU A 104 -8.90 -8.32 -5.34
CA LEU A 104 -9.40 -9.39 -4.48
C LEU A 104 -9.38 -10.74 -5.20
N GLU A 105 -9.80 -10.76 -6.46
CA GLU A 105 -9.72 -11.96 -7.29
C GLU A 105 -8.27 -12.35 -7.56
N ALA A 106 -7.40 -11.37 -7.89
CA ALA A 106 -5.96 -11.60 -8.05
C ALA A 106 -5.35 -12.19 -6.77
N THR A 107 -5.70 -11.65 -5.60
CA THR A 107 -5.25 -12.18 -4.31
C THR A 107 -5.67 -13.64 -4.10
N ARG A 108 -6.93 -14.01 -4.38
CA ARG A 108 -7.38 -15.40 -4.26
C ARG A 108 -6.59 -16.33 -5.16
N ARG A 109 -6.29 -15.91 -6.40
CA ARG A 109 -5.49 -16.70 -7.34
C ARG A 109 -4.04 -16.85 -6.87
N ILE A 110 -3.42 -15.79 -6.39
CA ILE A 110 -2.08 -15.88 -5.80
C ILE A 110 -2.09 -16.81 -4.59
N ARG A 111 -3.11 -16.74 -3.74
CA ARG A 111 -3.24 -17.64 -2.58
C ARG A 111 -3.42 -19.10 -2.93
N SER A 112 -3.97 -19.42 -4.10
CA SER A 112 -4.07 -20.80 -4.57
C SER A 112 -2.71 -21.44 -4.90
N VAL A 113 -1.68 -20.62 -5.16
CA VAL A 113 -0.31 -21.07 -5.50
C VAL A 113 0.72 -20.71 -4.43
N SER A 114 0.43 -19.77 -3.56
CA SER A 114 1.33 -19.34 -2.46
C SER A 114 0.52 -18.91 -1.25
N ALA A 115 0.62 -19.68 -0.17
CA ALA A 115 -0.04 -19.35 1.10
C ALA A 115 0.70 -18.25 1.90
N ASP A 116 2.02 -18.14 1.72
CA ASP A 116 2.91 -17.47 2.67
C ASP A 116 3.30 -16.04 2.27
N VAL A 117 3.36 -15.71 0.96
CA VAL A 117 3.78 -14.38 0.52
C VAL A 117 2.89 -13.29 1.13
N PRO A 118 3.43 -12.24 1.76
CA PRO A 118 2.62 -11.16 2.26
C PRO A 118 1.94 -10.38 1.13
N ILE A 119 0.62 -10.18 1.25
CA ILE A 119 -0.18 -9.36 0.34
C ILE A 119 -0.80 -8.22 1.12
N ILE A 120 -0.47 -6.99 0.74
CA ILE A 120 -0.95 -5.75 1.34
C ILE A 120 -1.94 -5.13 0.37
N ALA A 121 -3.21 -5.09 0.76
CA ALA A 121 -4.25 -4.45 -0.04
C ALA A 121 -4.16 -2.93 0.04
N MET A 122 -4.40 -2.24 -1.07
CA MET A 122 -4.49 -0.79 -1.15
C MET A 122 -5.87 -0.40 -1.69
N SER A 123 -6.59 0.51 -1.02
CA SER A 123 -7.91 0.96 -1.46
C SER A 123 -8.17 2.44 -1.16
N ALA A 124 -8.98 3.08 -2.01
CA ALA A 124 -9.49 4.42 -1.76
C ALA A 124 -10.58 4.46 -0.68
N TYR A 125 -11.12 3.32 -0.30
CA TYR A 125 -12.21 3.21 0.66
C TYR A 125 -11.78 2.45 1.91
N SER A 126 -12.29 2.90 3.06
CA SER A 126 -11.98 2.31 4.37
C SER A 126 -13.23 1.69 5.03
N SER A 127 -14.22 1.27 4.25
CA SER A 127 -15.41 0.64 4.81
C SER A 127 -15.07 -0.70 5.46
N GLY A 128 -15.73 -1.02 6.58
CA GLY A 128 -15.52 -2.29 7.27
C GLY A 128 -15.73 -3.50 6.36
N SER A 129 -16.70 -3.43 5.44
CA SER A 129 -16.98 -4.49 4.47
C SER A 129 -15.85 -4.69 3.45
N GLU A 130 -15.14 -3.63 3.04
CA GLU A 130 -14.03 -3.74 2.09
C GLU A 130 -12.78 -4.32 2.76
N ILE A 131 -12.51 -3.91 4.00
CA ILE A 131 -11.44 -4.50 4.82
C ILE A 131 -11.70 -6.00 5.07
N GLU A 132 -12.94 -6.35 5.40
CA GLU A 132 -13.34 -7.76 5.59
C GLU A 132 -13.20 -8.56 4.30
N SER A 133 -13.61 -8.01 3.17
CA SER A 133 -13.46 -8.63 1.85
C SER A 133 -12.00 -8.88 1.49
N ALA A 134 -11.11 -7.91 1.77
CA ALA A 134 -9.67 -8.06 1.56
C ALA A 134 -9.08 -9.17 2.45
N ARG A 135 -9.47 -9.20 3.72
CA ARG A 135 -9.04 -10.24 4.66
C ARG A 135 -9.53 -11.64 4.23
N ASN A 136 -10.79 -11.74 3.81
CA ASN A 136 -11.36 -12.99 3.31
C ASN A 136 -10.73 -13.46 1.98
N ALA A 137 -10.24 -12.54 1.16
CA ALA A 137 -9.46 -12.87 -0.03
C ALA A 137 -8.06 -13.39 0.30
N GLY A 138 -7.56 -13.14 1.52
CA GLY A 138 -6.25 -13.59 2.00
C GLY A 138 -5.19 -12.49 2.07
N CYS A 139 -5.59 -11.21 2.08
CA CYS A 139 -4.66 -10.11 2.36
C CYS A 139 -4.21 -10.15 3.82
N ASN A 140 -2.94 -9.84 4.05
CA ASN A 140 -2.34 -9.79 5.39
C ASN A 140 -2.52 -8.42 6.05
N GLU A 141 -2.50 -7.36 5.24
CA GLU A 141 -2.59 -5.97 5.72
C GLU A 141 -3.43 -5.15 4.74
N PHE A 142 -3.91 -4.00 5.19
CA PHE A 142 -4.77 -3.11 4.42
C PHE A 142 -4.31 -1.65 4.57
N LEU A 143 -4.13 -0.96 3.45
CA LEU A 143 -3.76 0.45 3.39
C LEU A 143 -4.85 1.28 2.71
N VAL A 144 -5.20 2.39 3.32
CA VAL A 144 -6.15 3.36 2.75
C VAL A 144 -5.38 4.43 1.98
N LYS A 145 -5.79 4.69 0.74
CA LYS A 145 -5.29 5.81 -0.07
C LYS A 145 -5.88 7.15 0.45
N PRO A 146 -5.13 8.26 0.48
CA PRO A 146 -3.81 8.43 -0.11
C PRO A 146 -2.69 7.77 0.72
N LEU A 147 -1.78 7.08 0.01
CA LEU A 147 -0.66 6.39 0.63
C LEU A 147 0.36 7.40 1.16
N SER A 148 0.87 7.19 2.36
CA SER A 148 1.97 7.95 2.94
C SER A 148 3.24 7.11 3.02
N GLN A 149 4.40 7.77 3.06
CA GLN A 149 5.67 7.11 3.29
C GLN A 149 5.64 6.26 4.56
N TYR A 150 5.10 6.81 5.66
CA TYR A 150 4.98 6.11 6.94
C TYR A 150 4.11 4.86 6.84
N SER A 151 2.91 4.96 6.24
CA SER A 151 1.99 3.82 6.13
C SER A 151 2.56 2.68 5.29
N LEU A 152 3.22 3.00 4.16
CA LEU A 152 3.87 2.03 3.28
C LEU A 152 5.00 1.29 3.99
N HIS A 153 5.93 2.02 4.61
CA HIS A 153 7.05 1.40 5.32
C HIS A 153 6.60 0.57 6.52
N ARG A 154 5.64 1.07 7.31
CA ARG A 154 5.09 0.33 8.44
C ARG A 154 4.49 -1.01 8.03
N ALA A 155 3.62 -1.00 7.02
CA ALA A 155 2.95 -2.20 6.55
C ALA A 155 3.94 -3.21 5.96
N LEU A 156 4.88 -2.75 5.13
CA LEU A 156 5.91 -3.61 4.54
C LEU A 156 6.84 -4.21 5.60
N ASN A 157 7.29 -3.40 6.57
CA ASN A 157 8.15 -3.90 7.64
C ASN A 157 7.46 -4.97 8.48
N ALA A 158 6.20 -4.74 8.88
CA ALA A 158 5.41 -5.72 9.63
C ALA A 158 5.26 -7.02 8.84
N ALA A 159 4.86 -6.92 7.56
CA ALA A 159 4.64 -8.06 6.69
C ALA A 159 5.93 -8.88 6.43
N LEU A 160 7.05 -8.20 6.15
CA LEU A 160 8.33 -8.87 5.87
C LEU A 160 8.98 -9.50 7.11
N VAL A 161 8.81 -8.90 8.30
CA VAL A 161 9.29 -9.50 9.55
C VAL A 161 8.53 -10.80 9.85
N GLU A 162 7.21 -10.78 9.69
CA GLU A 162 6.36 -11.95 9.90
C GLU A 162 6.68 -13.08 8.89
N PHE A 163 6.93 -12.70 7.62
CA PHE A 163 7.33 -13.63 6.57
C PHE A 163 8.66 -14.32 6.86
N LYS A 164 9.69 -13.59 7.31
CA LYS A 164 10.97 -14.18 7.73
C LYS A 164 10.82 -15.21 8.84
N GLY A 165 9.89 -14.98 9.78
CA GLY A 165 9.64 -15.89 10.88
C GLY A 165 9.11 -17.27 10.45
N LYS A 166 8.39 -17.33 9.33
CA LYS A 166 7.79 -18.56 8.78
C LYS A 166 8.76 -19.38 7.90
N GLY A 167 9.77 -18.74 7.32
CA GLY A 167 10.75 -19.41 6.44
C GLY A 167 11.86 -20.18 7.15
N LYS A 168 11.82 -20.30 8.47
CA LYS A 168 12.81 -21.02 9.30
C LYS A 168 12.28 -22.32 9.93
N SER A 169 11.19 -22.87 9.40
CA SER A 169 10.66 -24.18 9.87
C SER A 169 10.90 -25.26 8.86
#